data_8d390d3de99f9aa30cae1b3eff4b5e59
#
_entry.id   8d390d3de99f9aa30cae1b3eff4b5e59
#
_cell.length_a   1.000
_cell.length_b   1.000
_cell.length_c   1.000
_cell.angle_alpha   90.00
_cell.angle_beta   90.00
_cell.angle_gamma   90.00
#
_symmetry.space_group_name_H-M   'P 1'
#
loop_
_entity.id
_entity.type
_entity.pdbx_description
1 polymer ?
#
loop_
_entity_poly.entity_id
_entity_poly.type
_entity_poly.pdbx_seq_one_letter_code
_entity_poly.pdbx_strand_id
1 'polypeptide(L)'
;MAFDATLARINDGVQMHHQHGRREDARDLFTRIWNEIGAEQGDPLHVCVLAHAMADVQDDVRQELVWDQRALAAADLLTDEQVARAGVPMPVAGLYPSLHLNLAECHRRLGELDQARDHLRRAREGVEALGDDGYGKLIRGGLDRLSQELAADRPQANG
;
A
#
# COMPACT_ATOMS: atom_id res chain seq x y z
N MET A 1 2.38 -1.05 25.97
CA MET A 1 2.66 -0.79 24.54
C MET A 1 3.13 0.65 24.39
N ALA A 2 4.25 0.85 23.74
CA ALA A 2 4.72 2.19 23.48
C ALA A 2 3.83 2.84 22.38
N PHE A 3 3.38 4.06 22.64
CA PHE A 3 2.65 4.85 21.66
C PHE A 3 3.62 5.32 20.57
N ASP A 4 3.28 5.04 19.29
CA ASP A 4 4.10 5.49 18.17
C ASP A 4 3.52 6.80 17.61
N ALA A 5 4.16 7.91 17.97
CA ALA A 5 3.73 9.24 17.57
C ALA A 5 3.80 9.46 16.06
N THR A 6 4.77 8.86 15.39
CA THR A 6 4.91 8.96 13.94
C THR A 6 3.76 8.27 13.23
N LEU A 7 3.43 7.03 13.63
CA LEU A 7 2.28 6.32 13.07
C LEU A 7 0.97 7.08 13.31
N ALA A 8 0.81 7.69 14.49
CA ALA A 8 -0.37 8.49 14.80
C ALA A 8 -0.49 9.70 13.86
N ARG A 9 0.61 10.40 13.57
CA ARG A 9 0.63 11.52 12.64
C ARG A 9 0.31 11.07 11.21
N ILE A 10 0.82 9.93 10.78
CA ILE A 10 0.50 9.36 9.47
C ILE A 10 -1.00 9.08 9.39
N ASN A 11 -1.56 8.48 10.43
CA ASN A 11 -3.00 8.19 10.48
C ASN A 11 -3.83 9.47 10.42
N ASP A 12 -3.40 10.54 11.07
CA ASP A 12 -4.08 11.85 10.98
C ASP A 12 -4.16 12.32 9.52
N GLY A 13 -3.06 12.18 8.78
CA GLY A 13 -3.01 12.52 7.36
C GLY A 13 -3.92 11.64 6.50
N VAL A 14 -3.96 10.35 6.80
CA VAL A 14 -4.87 9.41 6.11
C VAL A 14 -6.32 9.84 6.32
N GLN A 15 -6.70 10.23 7.53
CA GLN A 15 -8.05 10.71 7.82
C GLN A 15 -8.36 12.05 7.14
N MET A 16 -7.39 12.96 7.07
CA MET A 16 -7.54 14.21 6.31
C MET A 16 -7.95 13.93 4.87
N HIS A 17 -7.30 12.94 4.25
CA HIS A 17 -7.58 12.57 2.87
C HIS A 17 -8.94 11.86 2.73
N HIS A 18 -9.15 10.80 3.51
CA HIS A 18 -10.32 9.93 3.33
C HIS A 18 -11.61 10.51 3.89
N GLN A 19 -11.55 11.18 5.05
CA GLN A 19 -12.75 11.67 5.71
C GLN A 19 -13.08 13.14 5.37
N HIS A 20 -12.06 13.93 5.09
CA HIS A 20 -12.24 15.39 4.92
C HIS A 20 -11.92 15.88 3.51
N GLY A 21 -11.48 15.02 2.60
CA GLY A 21 -11.15 15.39 1.22
C GLY A 21 -9.98 16.36 1.09
N ARG A 22 -9.13 16.47 2.11
CA ARG A 22 -8.02 17.43 2.16
C ARG A 22 -6.73 16.76 1.67
N ARG A 23 -6.74 16.38 0.41
CA ARG A 23 -5.66 15.60 -0.22
C ARG A 23 -4.33 16.34 -0.24
N GLU A 24 -4.32 17.63 -0.61
CA GLU A 24 -3.08 18.41 -0.67
C GLU A 24 -2.49 18.64 0.71
N ASP A 25 -3.33 18.91 1.72
CA ASP A 25 -2.89 19.06 3.09
C ASP A 25 -2.29 17.76 3.64
N ALA A 26 -2.91 16.62 3.31
CA ALA A 26 -2.39 15.31 3.68
C ALA A 26 -1.02 15.07 3.03
N ARG A 27 -0.87 15.37 1.75
CA ARG A 27 0.40 15.23 1.03
C ARG A 27 1.49 16.12 1.65
N ASP A 28 1.17 17.34 2.02
CA ASP A 28 2.11 18.26 2.68
C ASP A 28 2.55 17.71 4.04
N LEU A 29 1.62 17.16 4.82
CA LEU A 29 1.93 16.54 6.10
C LEU A 29 2.84 15.31 5.90
N PHE A 30 2.51 14.44 4.96
CA PHE A 30 3.31 13.25 4.65
C PHE A 30 4.72 13.63 4.18
N THR A 31 4.85 14.67 3.38
CA THR A 31 6.16 15.16 2.92
C THR A 31 7.01 15.62 4.10
N ARG A 32 6.42 16.34 5.05
CA ARG A 32 7.11 16.76 6.26
C ARG A 32 7.57 15.57 7.10
N ILE A 33 6.68 14.60 7.31
CA ILE A 33 7.03 13.39 8.07
C ILE A 33 8.15 12.63 7.37
N TRP A 34 8.09 12.51 6.04
CA TRP A 34 9.12 11.84 5.24
C TRP A 34 10.51 12.44 5.50
N ASN A 35 10.60 13.75 5.49
CA ASN A 35 11.85 14.45 5.75
C ASN A 35 12.33 14.27 7.19
N GLU A 36 11.38 14.33 8.15
CA GLU A 36 11.69 14.19 9.58
C GLU A 36 12.19 12.80 9.95
N ILE A 37 11.66 11.75 9.33
CA ILE A 37 12.08 10.36 9.63
C ILE A 37 13.38 9.96 8.91
N GLY A 38 13.92 10.82 8.05
CA GLY A 38 15.14 10.54 7.29
C GLY A 38 14.90 9.86 5.95
N ALA A 39 13.72 10.05 5.36
CA ALA A 39 13.33 9.46 4.07
C ALA A 39 13.49 7.94 4.10
N GLU A 40 14.08 7.36 3.07
CA GLU A 40 14.27 5.91 2.94
C GLU A 40 15.20 5.33 4.02
N GLN A 41 15.95 6.17 4.74
CA GLN A 41 16.87 5.75 5.81
C GLN A 41 16.16 5.62 7.17
N GLY A 42 14.90 6.02 7.25
CA GLY A 42 14.12 5.96 8.48
C GLY A 42 13.77 4.54 8.92
N ASP A 43 13.06 4.45 10.06
CA ASP A 43 12.53 3.17 10.54
C ASP A 43 11.70 2.50 9.45
N PRO A 44 11.99 1.23 9.08
CA PRO A 44 11.26 0.57 7.98
C PRO A 44 9.75 0.54 8.13
N LEU A 45 9.23 0.44 9.35
CA LEU A 45 7.79 0.47 9.55
C LEU A 45 7.21 1.85 9.22
N HIS A 46 7.86 2.91 9.66
CA HIS A 46 7.44 4.28 9.34
C HIS A 46 7.53 4.53 7.82
N VAL A 47 8.61 4.09 7.19
CA VAL A 47 8.79 4.22 5.74
C VAL A 47 7.69 3.46 4.99
N CYS A 48 7.41 2.22 5.39
CA CYS A 48 6.39 1.39 4.75
C CYS A 48 5.00 2.04 4.83
N VAL A 49 4.57 2.40 6.03
CA VAL A 49 3.23 2.95 6.26
C VAL A 49 3.09 4.32 5.59
N LEU A 50 4.12 5.15 5.70
CA LEU A 50 4.09 6.49 5.09
C LEU A 50 4.11 6.43 3.56
N ALA A 51 4.96 5.59 2.97
CA ALA A 51 5.03 5.45 1.52
C ALA A 51 3.70 4.93 0.95
N HIS A 52 3.08 3.96 1.64
CA HIS A 52 1.76 3.46 1.26
C HIS A 52 0.71 4.58 1.28
N ALA A 53 0.70 5.39 2.34
CA ALA A 53 -0.22 6.53 2.46
C ALA A 53 0.09 7.62 1.42
N MET A 54 1.37 7.88 1.15
CA MET A 54 1.80 8.87 0.16
C MET A 54 1.35 8.49 -1.25
N ALA A 55 1.34 7.20 -1.58
CA ALA A 55 0.86 6.72 -2.88
C ALA A 55 -0.59 7.15 -3.13
N ASP A 56 -1.43 7.08 -2.11
CA ASP A 56 -2.86 7.40 -2.23
C ASP A 56 -3.14 8.88 -2.53
N VAL A 57 -2.18 9.76 -2.27
CA VAL A 57 -2.35 11.22 -2.47
C VAL A 57 -1.59 11.74 -3.69
N GLN A 58 -1.05 10.86 -4.54
CA GLN A 58 -0.38 11.26 -5.78
C GLN A 58 -1.38 11.48 -6.91
N ASP A 59 -1.13 12.47 -7.74
CA ASP A 59 -1.96 12.78 -8.92
C ASP A 59 -1.52 11.96 -10.15
N ASP A 60 -0.24 11.61 -10.21
CA ASP A 60 0.36 10.88 -11.33
C ASP A 60 0.57 9.40 -10.94
N VAL A 61 0.10 8.49 -11.79
CA VAL A 61 0.20 7.04 -11.57
C VAL A 61 1.65 6.58 -11.44
N ARG A 62 2.57 7.17 -12.19
CA ARG A 62 3.99 6.80 -12.09
C ARG A 62 4.58 7.18 -10.75
N GLN A 63 4.18 8.30 -10.19
CA GLN A 63 4.60 8.70 -8.85
C GLN A 63 3.96 7.79 -7.78
N GLU A 64 2.69 7.46 -7.95
CA GLU A 64 1.99 6.48 -7.10
C GLU A 64 2.74 5.15 -7.09
N LEU A 65 3.14 4.65 -8.26
CA LEU A 65 3.91 3.41 -8.39
C LEU A 65 5.24 3.48 -7.63
N VAL A 66 5.97 4.59 -7.73
CA VAL A 66 7.23 4.78 -7.02
C VAL A 66 7.03 4.68 -5.51
N TRP A 67 5.98 5.31 -4.98
CA TRP A 67 5.69 5.25 -3.55
C TRP A 67 5.28 3.86 -3.10
N ASP A 68 4.46 3.15 -3.90
CA ASP A 68 4.09 1.77 -3.60
C ASP A 68 5.32 0.84 -3.63
N GLN A 69 6.26 1.05 -4.54
CA GLN A 69 7.50 0.29 -4.59
C GLN A 69 8.38 0.55 -3.35
N ARG A 70 8.43 1.79 -2.87
CA ARG A 70 9.13 2.15 -1.63
C ARG A 70 8.49 1.45 -0.42
N ALA A 71 7.17 1.40 -0.38
CA ALA A 71 6.44 0.70 0.68
C ALA A 71 6.78 -0.79 0.69
N LEU A 72 6.77 -1.43 -0.47
CA LEU A 72 7.11 -2.85 -0.58
C LEU A 72 8.55 -3.13 -0.15
N ALA A 73 9.51 -2.32 -0.62
CA ALA A 73 10.91 -2.47 -0.24
C ALA A 73 11.12 -2.35 1.27
N ALA A 74 10.41 -1.41 1.91
CA ALA A 74 10.47 -1.24 3.36
C ALA A 74 9.84 -2.43 4.09
N ALA A 75 8.73 -2.97 3.58
CA ALA A 75 8.08 -4.15 4.16
C ALA A 75 9.04 -5.36 4.19
N ASP A 76 9.88 -5.50 3.18
CA ASP A 76 10.87 -6.58 3.09
C ASP A 76 11.95 -6.49 4.19
N LEU A 77 12.09 -5.36 4.85
CA LEU A 77 13.02 -5.16 5.95
C LEU A 77 12.39 -5.38 7.33
N LEU A 78 11.07 -5.61 7.38
CA LEU A 78 10.33 -5.72 8.63
C LEU A 78 10.38 -7.14 9.21
N THR A 79 10.32 -7.20 10.55
CA THR A 79 10.09 -8.45 11.28
C THR A 79 8.74 -8.40 11.98
N ASP A 80 8.18 -9.59 12.27
CA ASP A 80 6.91 -9.67 13.02
C ASP A 80 7.00 -9.00 14.39
N GLU A 81 8.16 -9.08 15.02
CA GLU A 81 8.39 -8.44 16.31
C GLU A 81 8.27 -6.92 16.21
N GLN A 82 8.82 -6.32 15.16
CA GLN A 82 8.76 -4.86 14.96
C GLN A 82 7.31 -4.39 14.77
N VAL A 83 6.53 -5.09 13.95
CA VAL A 83 5.13 -4.70 13.73
C VAL A 83 4.27 -4.93 14.96
N ALA A 84 4.49 -6.01 15.71
CA ALA A 84 3.77 -6.29 16.95
C ALA A 84 4.10 -5.24 18.02
N ARG A 85 5.36 -4.85 18.13
CA ARG A 85 5.80 -3.84 19.12
C ARG A 85 5.17 -2.47 18.85
N ALA A 86 4.89 -2.16 17.60
CA ALA A 86 4.22 -0.92 17.21
C ALA A 86 2.69 -0.98 17.34
N GLY A 87 2.13 -2.12 17.75
CA GLY A 87 0.70 -2.30 17.92
C GLY A 87 -0.05 -2.63 16.64
N VAL A 88 0.65 -3.01 15.57
CA VAL A 88 0.01 -3.43 14.32
C VAL A 88 -0.60 -4.83 14.54
N PRO A 89 -1.91 -5.02 14.29
CA PRO A 89 -2.62 -6.24 14.67
C PRO A 89 -2.49 -7.39 13.66
N MET A 90 -1.39 -7.45 12.91
CA MET A 90 -1.16 -8.51 11.94
C MET A 90 0.34 -8.74 11.75
N PRO A 91 0.77 -9.94 11.32
CA PRO A 91 2.18 -10.18 10.99
C PRO A 91 2.58 -9.43 9.71
N VAL A 92 3.87 -9.35 9.44
CA VAL A 92 4.39 -8.73 8.20
C VAL A 92 3.73 -9.34 6.96
N ALA A 93 3.52 -10.66 6.95
CA ALA A 93 2.85 -11.35 5.83
C ALA A 93 1.48 -10.75 5.51
N GLY A 94 0.77 -10.20 6.49
CA GLY A 94 -0.53 -9.57 6.30
C GLY A 94 -0.47 -8.21 5.58
N LEU A 95 0.70 -7.60 5.46
CA LEU A 95 0.88 -6.33 4.77
C LEU A 95 0.99 -6.50 3.25
N TYR A 96 1.50 -7.63 2.78
CA TYR A 96 1.81 -7.85 1.37
C TYR A 96 0.59 -7.85 0.44
N PRO A 97 -0.57 -8.44 0.81
CA PRO A 97 -1.71 -8.42 -0.10
C PRO A 97 -2.14 -7.02 -0.54
N SER A 98 -2.23 -6.05 0.36
CA SER A 98 -2.60 -4.68 0.00
C SER A 98 -1.50 -4.00 -0.81
N LEU A 99 -0.23 -4.24 -0.48
CA LEU A 99 0.90 -3.66 -1.21
C LEU A 99 0.94 -4.16 -2.65
N HIS A 100 0.80 -5.46 -2.85
CA HIS A 100 0.77 -6.04 -4.20
C HIS A 100 -0.50 -5.64 -4.97
N LEU A 101 -1.64 -5.53 -4.29
CA LEU A 101 -2.88 -5.05 -4.92
C LEU A 101 -2.69 -3.63 -5.49
N ASN A 102 -2.09 -2.74 -4.72
CA ASN A 102 -1.85 -1.36 -5.16
C ASN A 102 -0.85 -1.30 -6.32
N LEU A 103 0.21 -2.09 -6.26
CA LEU A 103 1.19 -2.19 -7.35
C LEU A 103 0.54 -2.74 -8.63
N ALA A 104 -0.29 -3.78 -8.50
CA ALA A 104 -1.01 -4.35 -9.62
C ALA A 104 -1.93 -3.32 -10.29
N GLU A 105 -2.64 -2.53 -9.50
CA GLU A 105 -3.53 -1.49 -10.02
C GLU A 105 -2.74 -0.39 -10.73
N CYS A 106 -1.61 0.04 -10.19
CA CYS A 106 -0.74 1.02 -10.86
C CYS A 106 -0.24 0.51 -12.21
N HIS A 107 0.26 -0.71 -12.25
CA HIS A 107 0.72 -1.32 -13.50
C HIS A 107 -0.41 -1.46 -14.53
N ARG A 108 -1.61 -1.85 -14.08
CA ARG A 108 -2.78 -1.93 -14.97
C ARG A 108 -3.06 -0.58 -15.61
N ARG A 109 -3.12 0.50 -14.81
CA ARG A 109 -3.41 1.85 -15.33
C ARG A 109 -2.31 2.36 -16.26
N LEU A 110 -1.08 1.86 -16.12
CA LEU A 110 0.03 2.17 -17.01
C LEU A 110 0.08 1.28 -18.27
N GLY A 111 -0.84 0.33 -18.39
CA GLY A 111 -0.86 -0.61 -19.51
C GLY A 111 0.16 -1.74 -19.40
N GLU A 112 0.81 -1.88 -18.26
CA GLU A 112 1.82 -2.91 -18.00
C GLU A 112 1.15 -4.15 -17.42
N LEU A 113 0.41 -4.86 -18.27
CA LEU A 113 -0.53 -5.90 -17.84
C LEU A 113 0.15 -7.15 -17.29
N ASP A 114 1.33 -7.51 -17.78
CA ASP A 114 2.06 -8.67 -17.25
C ASP A 114 2.54 -8.43 -15.81
N GLN A 115 3.06 -7.23 -15.54
CA GLN A 115 3.44 -6.84 -14.19
C GLN A 115 2.22 -6.79 -13.26
N ALA A 116 1.10 -6.27 -13.76
CA ALA A 116 -0.15 -6.22 -13.01
C ALA A 116 -0.61 -7.62 -12.61
N ARG A 117 -0.58 -8.57 -13.54
CA ARG A 117 -0.96 -9.96 -13.25
C ARG A 117 -0.01 -10.63 -12.26
N ASP A 118 1.28 -10.36 -12.36
CA ASP A 118 2.26 -10.91 -11.43
C ASP A 118 2.00 -10.44 -10.00
N HIS A 119 1.77 -9.14 -9.80
CA HIS A 119 1.45 -8.60 -8.49
C HIS A 119 0.09 -9.10 -7.97
N LEU A 120 -0.90 -9.25 -8.83
CA LEU A 120 -2.19 -9.84 -8.45
C LEU A 120 -2.00 -11.26 -7.92
N ARG A 121 -1.20 -12.06 -8.60
CA ARG A 121 -0.88 -13.44 -8.18
C ARG A 121 -0.21 -13.44 -6.80
N ARG A 122 0.78 -12.58 -6.60
CA ARG A 122 1.49 -12.45 -5.32
C ARG A 122 0.55 -12.00 -4.18
N ALA A 123 -0.37 -11.08 -4.48
CA ALA A 123 -1.34 -10.65 -3.50
C ALA A 123 -2.25 -11.80 -3.07
N ARG A 124 -2.70 -12.63 -4.01
CA ARG A 124 -3.54 -13.80 -3.72
C ARG A 124 -2.82 -14.87 -2.93
N GLU A 125 -1.53 -15.07 -3.18
CA GLU A 125 -0.72 -16.01 -2.41
C GLU A 125 -0.65 -15.64 -0.94
N GLY A 126 -0.66 -14.33 -0.63
CA GLY A 126 -0.56 -13.82 0.73
C GLY A 126 -1.89 -13.64 1.45
N VAL A 127 -3.02 -13.79 0.77
CA VAL A 127 -4.32 -13.43 1.32
C VAL A 127 -4.75 -14.31 2.52
N GLU A 128 -4.20 -15.52 2.63
CA GLU A 128 -4.48 -16.41 3.76
C GLU A 128 -3.94 -15.88 5.08
N ALA A 129 -2.97 -14.95 5.05
CA ALA A 129 -2.48 -14.28 6.25
C ALA A 129 -3.51 -13.29 6.83
N LEU A 130 -4.57 -12.99 6.08
CA LEU A 130 -5.65 -12.10 6.51
C LEU A 130 -6.80 -12.92 7.11
N GLY A 131 -7.43 -12.33 8.14
CA GLY A 131 -8.64 -12.94 8.74
C GLY A 131 -9.90 -12.65 7.92
N ASP A 132 -11.03 -13.11 8.46
CA ASP A 132 -12.36 -12.87 7.88
C ASP A 132 -12.98 -11.55 8.39
N ASP A 133 -12.18 -10.65 8.90
CA ASP A 133 -12.61 -9.33 9.35
C ASP A 133 -12.90 -8.39 8.16
N GLY A 134 -13.32 -7.17 8.47
CA GLY A 134 -13.63 -6.17 7.46
C GLY A 134 -12.46 -5.83 6.55
N TYR A 135 -11.24 -5.81 7.10
CA TYR A 135 -10.03 -5.54 6.32
C TYR A 135 -9.74 -6.67 5.32
N GLY A 136 -9.79 -7.92 5.77
CA GLY A 136 -9.59 -9.08 4.89
C GLY A 136 -10.60 -9.13 3.76
N LYS A 137 -11.87 -8.86 4.07
CA LYS A 137 -12.94 -8.79 3.06
C LYS A 137 -12.71 -7.66 2.06
N LEU A 138 -12.26 -6.50 2.52
CA LEU A 138 -11.95 -5.35 1.66
C LEU A 138 -10.86 -5.71 0.65
N ILE A 139 -9.78 -6.34 1.12
CA ILE A 139 -8.66 -6.72 0.24
C ILE A 139 -9.10 -7.79 -0.76
N ARG A 140 -9.82 -8.83 -0.33
CA ARG A 140 -10.32 -9.89 -1.23
C ARG A 140 -11.25 -9.30 -2.29
N GLY A 141 -12.13 -8.37 -1.90
CA GLY A 141 -13.01 -7.67 -2.85
C GLY A 141 -12.24 -6.87 -3.88
N GLY A 142 -11.16 -6.18 -3.46
CA GLY A 142 -10.28 -5.45 -4.35
C GLY A 142 -9.56 -6.35 -5.34
N LEU A 143 -9.09 -7.52 -4.89
CA LEU A 143 -8.43 -8.51 -5.76
C LEU A 143 -9.40 -9.06 -6.81
N ASP A 144 -10.63 -9.37 -6.43
CA ASP A 144 -11.64 -9.88 -7.36
C ASP A 144 -11.98 -8.82 -8.41
N ARG A 145 -12.14 -7.57 -7.99
CA ARG A 145 -12.42 -6.46 -8.90
C ARG A 145 -11.28 -6.26 -9.89
N LEU A 146 -10.05 -6.26 -9.41
CA LEU A 146 -8.86 -6.10 -10.25
C LEU A 146 -8.73 -7.26 -11.24
N SER A 147 -9.01 -8.49 -10.80
CA SER A 147 -9.01 -9.67 -11.66
C SER A 147 -9.99 -9.51 -12.82
N GLN A 148 -11.18 -8.97 -12.55
CA GLN A 148 -12.18 -8.70 -13.59
C GLN A 148 -11.72 -7.60 -14.54
N GLU A 149 -11.14 -6.54 -14.02
CA GLU A 149 -10.60 -5.44 -14.84
C GLU A 149 -9.47 -5.91 -15.76
N LEU A 150 -8.56 -6.74 -15.25
CA LEU A 150 -7.47 -7.30 -16.04
C LEU A 150 -7.97 -8.27 -17.13
N ALA A 151 -9.04 -8.99 -16.86
CA ALA A 151 -9.67 -9.85 -17.88
C ALA A 151 -10.28 -9.02 -19.01
N ALA A 152 -10.87 -7.86 -18.66
CA ALA A 152 -11.45 -6.94 -19.66
C ALA A 152 -10.37 -6.23 -20.49
N ASP A 153 -9.19 -5.98 -19.90
CA ASP A 153 -8.07 -5.28 -20.55
C ASP A 153 -7.17 -6.22 -21.37
N ARG A 154 -7.57 -7.49 -21.56
CA ARG A 154 -6.80 -8.40 -22.40
C ARG A 154 -6.67 -7.86 -23.80
N PRO A 155 -5.44 -7.86 -24.38
CA PRO A 155 -5.33 -7.54 -25.80
C PRO A 155 -6.22 -8.50 -26.57
N GLN A 156 -7.07 -7.96 -27.43
CA GLN A 156 -7.86 -8.81 -28.32
C GLN A 156 -6.88 -9.59 -29.19
N ALA A 157 -7.05 -10.91 -29.21
CA ALA A 157 -6.33 -11.73 -30.16
C ALA A 157 -6.71 -11.22 -31.55
N ASN A 158 -5.78 -10.57 -32.22
CA ASN A 158 -5.96 -10.22 -33.63
C ASN A 158 -5.96 -11.53 -34.40
N GLY A 159 -7.15 -11.93 -34.75
CA GLY A 159 -7.32 -13.04 -35.68
C GLY A 159 -6.81 -12.67 -37.06
#